data_f87ac5a6b9a75eb4d1f90d50a9d7c0e2
#
_entry.id   f87ac5a6b9a75eb4d1f90d50a9d7c0e2
#
_cell.length_a   1.000
_cell.length_b   1.000
_cell.length_c   1.000
_cell.angle_alpha   90.00
_cell.angle_beta   90.00
_cell.angle_gamma   90.00
#
_symmetry.space_group_name_H-M   'P 1'
#
loop_
_entity.id
_entity.type
_entity.pdbx_description
1 polymer ?
#
loop_
_entity_poly.entity_id
_entity_poly.type
_entity_poly.pdbx_seq_one_letter_code
_entity_poly.pdbx_strand_id
1 'polypeptide(L)'
;QVQLVESGGGSVQAGGSLRLSCAASGANGGRSCMGWFRQVPGKEREGVSGISTGGLITYYADSVKGRFTISQDNTKNTLYLQMNSLKPEDTAMYYCATSRFDCYRGSWFNRYMYNSWGQGTQVTVSS
;
A
#
# COMPACT_ATOMS: atom_id res chain seq x y z
N GLN A 1 14.42 -11.92 7.89
CA GLN A 1 13.42 -10.97 8.36
C GLN A 1 13.32 -9.78 7.44
N VAL A 2 12.12 -9.40 7.08
CA VAL A 2 11.88 -8.30 6.16
C VAL A 2 11.56 -7.05 6.97
N GLN A 3 12.19 -5.94 6.59
CA GLN A 3 11.85 -4.62 7.12
C GLN A 3 11.26 -3.78 6.00
N LEU A 4 10.21 -3.06 6.32
CA LEU A 4 9.48 -2.21 5.39
C LEU A 4 9.46 -0.79 5.93
N VAL A 5 9.82 0.17 5.08
CA VAL A 5 9.84 1.59 5.46
C VAL A 5 9.08 2.38 4.42
N GLU A 6 7.97 2.97 4.85
CA GLU A 6 7.16 3.84 4.00
C GLU A 6 7.69 5.26 4.02
N SER A 7 7.47 5.97 2.93
CA SER A 7 7.75 7.39 2.81
C SER A 7 6.83 8.02 1.76
N GLY A 8 6.84 9.34 1.68
CA GLY A 8 6.09 10.07 0.66
C GLY A 8 4.76 10.63 1.13
N GLY A 9 4.37 10.35 2.36
CA GLY A 9 3.16 10.92 2.92
C GLY A 9 3.30 12.42 3.18
N GLY A 10 2.20 13.04 3.51
CA GLY A 10 2.17 14.47 3.81
C GLY A 10 0.78 15.03 3.70
N SER A 11 0.71 16.35 3.68
CA SER A 11 -0.55 17.08 3.57
C SER A 11 -0.71 17.62 2.15
N VAL A 12 -1.92 17.50 1.63
CA VAL A 12 -2.23 17.93 0.28
C VAL A 12 -3.69 18.38 0.25
N GLN A 13 -4.01 19.28 -0.67
CA GLN A 13 -5.40 19.69 -0.86
C GLN A 13 -6.13 18.67 -1.73
N ALA A 14 -7.45 18.63 -1.54
CA ALA A 14 -8.32 17.77 -2.34
C ALA A 14 -8.08 18.02 -3.84
N GLY A 15 -8.05 16.95 -4.61
CA GLY A 15 -7.71 16.99 -6.02
C GLY A 15 -6.22 16.85 -6.30
N GLY A 16 -5.39 16.94 -5.28
CA GLY A 16 -3.94 16.80 -5.43
C GLY A 16 -3.49 15.36 -5.54
N SER A 17 -2.17 15.19 -5.59
CA SER A 17 -1.53 13.90 -5.78
C SER A 17 -0.39 13.71 -4.80
N LEU A 18 -0.15 12.47 -4.42
CA LEU A 18 1.01 12.04 -3.65
C LEU A 18 1.49 10.71 -4.20
N ARG A 19 2.76 10.42 -4.03
CA ARG A 19 3.32 9.11 -4.35
C ARG A 19 3.97 8.54 -3.11
N LEU A 20 3.45 7.42 -2.64
CA LEU A 20 4.02 6.71 -1.51
C LEU A 20 5.05 5.70 -2.02
N SER A 21 6.08 5.48 -1.22
CA SER A 21 7.12 4.49 -1.49
C SER A 21 7.26 3.59 -0.28
N CYS A 22 7.60 2.35 -0.54
CA CYS A 22 7.87 1.37 0.52
C CYS A 22 9.15 0.64 0.14
N ALA A 23 10.21 0.89 0.90
CA ALA A 23 11.48 0.22 0.70
C ALA A 23 11.50 -1.06 1.53
N ALA A 24 11.78 -2.19 0.88
CA ALA A 24 11.86 -3.49 1.53
C ALA A 24 13.31 -3.91 1.64
N SER A 25 13.72 -4.39 2.82
CA SER A 25 15.07 -4.89 3.06
C SER A 25 15.02 -6.12 3.95
N GLY A 26 16.15 -6.85 4.02
CA GLY A 26 16.25 -8.04 4.85
C GLY A 26 16.06 -9.30 4.05
N ALA A 27 15.54 -10.35 4.69
CA ALA A 27 15.36 -11.65 4.05
C ALA A 27 14.53 -11.51 2.79
N ASN A 28 14.99 -12.12 1.73
CA ASN A 28 14.43 -11.91 0.41
C ASN A 28 13.56 -13.06 -0.08
N GLY A 29 13.59 -14.18 0.57
CA GLY A 29 12.83 -15.33 0.11
C GLY A 29 11.38 -15.24 0.53
N GLY A 30 10.50 -15.71 -0.31
CA GLY A 30 9.13 -15.97 0.08
C GLY A 30 8.19 -14.79 0.14
N ARG A 31 8.53 -13.68 -0.50
CA ARG A 31 7.54 -12.61 -0.68
C ARG A 31 6.74 -12.89 -1.93
N SER A 32 5.47 -13.16 -1.78
CA SER A 32 4.61 -13.49 -2.91
C SER A 32 3.57 -12.44 -3.20
N CYS A 33 3.22 -11.62 -2.21
CA CYS A 33 2.22 -10.56 -2.38
C CYS A 33 2.65 -9.36 -1.57
N MET A 34 2.46 -8.19 -2.12
CA MET A 34 2.66 -6.93 -1.42
C MET A 34 1.39 -6.11 -1.52
N GLY A 35 1.14 -5.31 -0.50
CA GLY A 35 -0.06 -4.49 -0.50
C GLY A 35 0.09 -3.21 0.28
N TRP A 36 -0.83 -2.29 0.00
CA TRP A 36 -1.03 -1.07 0.76
C TRP A 36 -2.34 -1.17 1.52
N PHE A 37 -2.28 -0.82 2.79
CA PHE A 37 -3.44 -0.75 3.67
C PHE A 37 -3.50 0.65 4.26
N ARG A 38 -4.67 1.05 4.73
CA ARG A 38 -4.81 2.33 5.42
C ARG A 38 -5.66 2.17 6.66
N GLN A 39 -5.42 3.04 7.62
CA GLN A 39 -6.14 2.99 8.89
C GLN A 39 -6.48 4.39 9.35
N VAL A 40 -7.75 4.58 9.69
CA VAL A 40 -8.26 5.77 10.34
C VAL A 40 -8.35 5.46 11.84
N PRO A 41 -8.04 6.43 12.72
CA PRO A 41 -8.12 6.18 14.17
C PRO A 41 -9.47 5.60 14.57
N GLY A 42 -9.44 4.55 15.40
CA GLY A 42 -10.64 3.88 15.87
C GLY A 42 -11.23 2.85 14.93
N LYS A 43 -10.63 2.66 13.76
CA LYS A 43 -11.09 1.67 12.78
C LYS A 43 -9.99 0.69 12.45
N GLU A 44 -10.38 -0.41 11.82
CA GLU A 44 -9.43 -1.44 11.41
C GLU A 44 -8.72 -1.02 10.13
N ARG A 45 -7.55 -1.60 9.91
CA ARG A 45 -6.84 -1.42 8.66
C ARG A 45 -7.66 -2.02 7.53
N GLU A 46 -7.76 -1.30 6.43
CA GLU A 46 -8.46 -1.77 5.25
C GLU A 46 -7.52 -1.80 4.06
N GLY A 47 -7.72 -2.77 3.17
CA GLY A 47 -6.91 -2.91 1.97
C GLY A 47 -7.19 -1.79 0.99
N VAL A 48 -6.11 -1.26 0.43
CA VAL A 48 -6.17 -0.19 -0.58
C VAL A 48 -5.82 -0.77 -1.94
N SER A 49 -4.69 -1.46 -2.02
CA SER A 49 -4.19 -2.01 -3.27
C SER A 49 -3.23 -3.15 -2.99
N GLY A 50 -3.19 -4.13 -3.88
CA GLY A 50 -2.28 -5.25 -3.78
C GLY A 50 -1.67 -5.59 -5.13
N ILE A 51 -0.50 -6.23 -5.09
CA ILE A 51 0.20 -6.65 -6.29
C ILE A 51 0.76 -8.05 -6.05
N SER A 52 0.58 -8.91 -7.04
CA SER A 52 1.06 -10.28 -6.95
C SER A 52 2.53 -10.37 -7.33
N THR A 53 3.14 -11.52 -7.04
CA THR A 53 4.50 -11.83 -7.44
C THR A 53 4.69 -11.55 -8.93
N GLY A 54 5.76 -10.85 -9.26
CA GLY A 54 6.06 -10.50 -10.65
C GLY A 54 5.28 -9.33 -11.19
N GLY A 55 4.34 -8.80 -10.41
CA GLY A 55 3.61 -7.60 -10.80
C GLY A 55 2.56 -7.81 -11.88
N LEU A 56 2.19 -9.05 -12.18
CA LEU A 56 1.27 -9.34 -13.28
C LEU A 56 -0.18 -9.03 -12.93
N ILE A 57 -0.53 -9.12 -11.65
CA ILE A 57 -1.92 -8.93 -11.21
C ILE A 57 -1.92 -7.85 -10.15
N THR A 58 -2.79 -6.87 -10.34
CA THR A 58 -3.00 -5.80 -9.37
C THR A 58 -4.44 -5.81 -8.90
N TYR A 59 -4.64 -5.39 -7.66
CA TYR A 59 -5.95 -5.36 -7.02
C TYR A 59 -6.15 -3.98 -6.42
N TYR A 60 -7.40 -3.50 -6.44
CA TYR A 60 -7.74 -2.19 -5.89
C TYR A 60 -9.07 -2.27 -5.16
N ALA A 61 -9.16 -1.58 -4.03
CA ALA A 61 -10.44 -1.34 -3.39
C ALA A 61 -11.31 -0.47 -4.31
N ASP A 62 -12.61 -0.68 -4.26
CA ASP A 62 -13.53 0.05 -5.14
C ASP A 62 -13.41 1.56 -4.96
N SER A 63 -13.16 2.01 -3.73
CA SER A 63 -13.07 3.44 -3.42
C SER A 63 -11.87 4.14 -4.07
N VAL A 64 -10.87 3.39 -4.53
CA VAL A 64 -9.64 3.98 -5.09
C VAL A 64 -9.41 3.62 -6.55
N LYS A 65 -10.25 2.77 -7.14
CA LYS A 65 -10.10 2.40 -8.55
C LYS A 65 -10.13 3.63 -9.44
N GLY A 66 -9.20 3.64 -10.40
CA GLY A 66 -9.09 4.75 -11.35
C GLY A 66 -8.35 5.96 -10.81
N ARG A 67 -8.06 6.01 -9.52
CA ARG A 67 -7.34 7.11 -8.89
C ARG A 67 -5.96 6.70 -8.39
N PHE A 68 -5.82 5.48 -7.88
CA PHE A 68 -4.58 4.99 -7.32
C PHE A 68 -4.00 3.91 -8.23
N THR A 69 -2.66 3.88 -8.29
CA THR A 69 -1.94 2.87 -9.07
C THR A 69 -0.81 2.30 -8.24
N ILE A 70 -0.80 0.98 -8.08
CA ILE A 70 0.28 0.27 -7.40
C ILE A 70 1.29 -0.20 -8.44
N SER A 71 2.56 -0.13 -8.09
CA SER A 71 3.65 -0.60 -8.95
C SER A 71 4.83 -1.01 -8.10
N GLN A 72 5.79 -1.70 -8.70
CA GLN A 72 6.99 -2.09 -7.98
C GLN A 72 8.21 -1.98 -8.89
N ASP A 73 9.34 -1.69 -8.28
CA ASP A 73 10.65 -1.70 -8.91
C ASP A 73 11.48 -2.77 -8.22
N ASN A 74 11.62 -3.91 -8.90
CA ASN A 74 12.31 -5.06 -8.30
C ASN A 74 13.81 -4.82 -8.14
N THR A 75 14.40 -3.95 -8.97
CA THR A 75 15.83 -3.65 -8.85
C THR A 75 16.13 -2.85 -7.59
N LYS A 76 15.14 -2.07 -7.12
CA LYS A 76 15.28 -1.24 -5.92
C LYS A 76 14.54 -1.84 -4.72
N ASN A 77 13.89 -2.97 -4.86
CA ASN A 77 13.05 -3.57 -3.82
C ASN A 77 12.08 -2.55 -3.24
N THR A 78 11.41 -1.81 -4.12
CA THR A 78 10.54 -0.72 -3.71
C THR A 78 9.16 -0.88 -4.32
N LEU A 79 8.16 -0.69 -3.47
CA LEU A 79 6.75 -0.70 -3.85
C LEU A 79 6.26 0.75 -3.85
N TYR A 80 5.43 1.10 -4.80
CA TYR A 80 4.90 2.46 -4.95
C TYR A 80 3.38 2.44 -4.93
N LEU A 81 2.82 3.55 -4.47
CA LEU A 81 1.39 3.84 -4.62
C LEU A 81 1.26 5.27 -5.13
N GLN A 82 0.90 5.42 -6.39
CA GLN A 82 0.60 6.72 -6.96
C GLN A 82 -0.86 7.04 -6.65
N MET A 83 -1.09 8.12 -5.92
CA MET A 83 -2.42 8.53 -5.50
C MET A 83 -2.77 9.84 -6.19
N ASN A 84 -3.76 9.79 -7.07
CA ASN A 84 -4.25 10.96 -7.79
C ASN A 84 -5.67 11.29 -7.36
N SER A 85 -6.11 12.52 -7.65
CA SER A 85 -7.46 12.97 -7.34
C SER A 85 -7.84 12.69 -5.90
N LEU A 86 -6.97 13.06 -4.99
CA LEU A 86 -7.14 12.77 -3.57
C LEU A 86 -8.36 13.47 -3.01
N LYS A 87 -9.02 12.79 -2.09
CA LYS A 87 -10.24 13.25 -1.42
C LYS A 87 -10.00 13.30 0.08
N PRO A 88 -10.75 14.14 0.84
CA PRO A 88 -10.62 14.12 2.29
C PRO A 88 -10.80 12.75 2.92
N GLU A 89 -11.63 11.91 2.33
CA GLU A 89 -11.87 10.53 2.80
C GLU A 89 -10.63 9.63 2.67
N ASP A 90 -9.63 10.05 1.89
CA ASP A 90 -8.38 9.30 1.76
C ASP A 90 -7.42 9.58 2.92
N THR A 91 -7.76 10.51 3.81
CA THR A 91 -6.94 10.83 4.98
C THR A 91 -6.84 9.61 5.88
N ALA A 92 -5.61 9.14 6.11
CA ALA A 92 -5.36 7.95 6.92
C ALA A 92 -3.86 7.77 7.09
N MET A 93 -3.50 6.85 7.98
CA MET A 93 -2.15 6.31 8.03
C MET A 93 -2.08 5.17 7.00
N TYR A 94 -1.10 5.23 6.11
CA TYR A 94 -0.92 4.22 5.07
C TYR A 94 0.24 3.31 5.41
N TYR A 95 0.02 2.00 5.28
CA TYR A 95 0.99 0.96 5.61
C TYR A 95 1.24 0.11 4.38
N CYS A 96 2.49 -0.27 4.16
CA CYS A 96 2.77 -1.35 3.23
C CYS A 96 2.99 -2.65 4.01
N ALA A 97 2.73 -3.76 3.33
CA ALA A 97 2.82 -5.07 3.92
C ALA A 97 3.25 -6.09 2.87
N THR A 98 3.87 -7.17 3.34
CA THR A 98 4.22 -8.30 2.48
C THR A 98 3.69 -9.58 3.06
N SER A 99 3.42 -10.54 2.18
CA SER A 99 2.98 -11.87 2.54
C SER A 99 3.86 -12.91 1.86
N ARG A 100 4.07 -14.03 2.53
CA ARG A 100 4.72 -15.19 1.92
C ARG A 100 3.78 -15.99 1.03
N PHE A 101 2.49 -15.75 1.16
CA PHE A 101 1.48 -16.45 0.37
C PHE A 101 1.07 -15.59 -0.80
N ASP A 102 0.80 -16.21 -1.94
CA ASP A 102 0.29 -15.49 -3.08
C ASP A 102 -1.04 -14.85 -2.74
N CYS A 103 -1.22 -13.64 -3.23
CA CYS A 103 -2.51 -13.00 -3.13
C CYS A 103 -3.30 -13.30 -4.41
N TYR A 104 -4.55 -13.61 -4.22
CA TYR A 104 -5.47 -13.85 -5.31
C TYR A 104 -6.81 -13.23 -4.94
N ARG A 105 -7.73 -13.28 -5.87
CA ARG A 105 -9.01 -12.62 -5.70
C ARG A 105 -9.63 -12.95 -4.35
N GLY A 106 -10.01 -11.91 -3.63
CA GLY A 106 -10.68 -12.03 -2.36
C GLY A 106 -9.76 -12.12 -1.16
N SER A 107 -8.48 -12.44 -1.35
CA SER A 107 -7.55 -12.56 -0.22
C SER A 107 -6.57 -11.40 -0.11
N TRP A 108 -6.33 -10.65 -1.18
CA TRP A 108 -5.34 -9.59 -1.21
C TRP A 108 -5.60 -8.52 -0.14
N PHE A 109 -6.85 -8.29 0.22
CA PHE A 109 -7.24 -7.27 1.20
C PHE A 109 -7.32 -7.83 2.62
N ASN A 110 -7.06 -9.13 2.81
CA ASN A 110 -7.13 -9.75 4.13
C ASN A 110 -5.84 -9.47 4.88
N ARG A 111 -5.89 -8.54 5.84
CA ARG A 111 -4.70 -8.12 6.56
C ARG A 111 -4.01 -9.27 7.30
N TYR A 112 -4.73 -10.31 7.66
CA TYR A 112 -4.16 -11.46 8.37
C TYR A 112 -3.28 -12.34 7.49
N MET A 113 -3.36 -12.16 6.16
CA MET A 113 -2.50 -12.86 5.21
C MET A 113 -1.09 -12.26 5.17
N TYR A 114 -0.91 -11.06 5.69
CA TYR A 114 0.35 -10.35 5.59
C TYR A 114 1.18 -10.53 6.85
N ASN A 115 2.45 -10.84 6.68
CA ASN A 115 3.36 -11.24 7.77
C ASN A 115 4.23 -10.09 8.25
N SER A 116 4.58 -9.17 7.38
CA SER A 116 5.47 -8.06 7.68
C SER A 116 4.79 -6.76 7.33
N TRP A 117 4.94 -5.77 8.21
CA TRP A 117 4.28 -4.47 8.10
C TRP A 117 5.30 -3.37 8.34
N GLY A 118 5.14 -2.26 7.63
CA GLY A 118 5.88 -1.05 7.94
C GLY A 118 5.25 -0.29 9.09
N GLN A 119 5.86 0.83 9.45
CA GLN A 119 5.38 1.68 10.55
C GLN A 119 4.31 2.68 10.10
N GLY A 120 4.18 2.87 8.81
CA GLY A 120 3.16 3.74 8.27
C GLY A 120 3.66 5.13 7.91
N THR A 121 2.93 5.78 7.01
CA THR A 121 3.16 7.17 6.65
C THR A 121 1.80 7.87 6.59
N GLN A 122 1.72 9.06 7.20
CA GLN A 122 0.45 9.78 7.31
C GLN A 122 0.16 10.54 6.03
N VAL A 123 -1.07 10.41 5.56
CA VAL A 123 -1.60 11.20 4.45
C VAL A 123 -2.80 12.00 4.98
N THR A 124 -2.77 13.31 4.77
CA THR A 124 -3.84 14.19 5.18
C THR A 124 -4.30 15.01 3.97
N VAL A 125 -5.57 14.90 3.65
CA VAL A 125 -6.16 15.58 2.50
C VAL A 125 -7.20 16.55 3.01
N SER A 126 -6.98 17.85 2.77
CA SER A 126 -7.89 18.91 3.21
C SER A 126 -8.73 19.43 2.05
N SER A 127 -9.95 19.80 2.35
CA SER A 127 -10.84 20.37 1.33
C SER A 127 -10.58 21.84 1.05
#